data_b9c2ae7f1e5940b75cf6a4bc01e4bcc1
#
_entry.id   b9c2ae7f1e5940b75cf6a4bc01e4bcc1
#
_cell.length_a   1.000
_cell.length_b   1.000
_cell.length_c   1.000
_cell.angle_alpha   90.00
_cell.angle_beta   90.00
_cell.angle_gamma   90.00
#
_symmetry.space_group_name_H-M   'P 1'
#
loop_
_entity.id
_entity.type
_entity.pdbx_description
1 polymer ?
#
loop_
_entity_poly.entity_id
_entity_poly.type
_entity_poly.pdbx_seq_one_letter_code
_entity_poly.pdbx_strand_id
1 'polypeptide(L)'
;MGLLRELEQKNLDGVIRELTENPTCIDDTTEKGVPLALYAAELGDFSIVKYIVEYSRASMNTVDENHRNILHYAAASGNLEMNRYLVEKVGMDITAGDGKCVTPYQIAYERKDEKLLSYYKERTGASYEGMYHNPIRCGMFPDPSIVRVGVDYYMVNSSFIFFPCIPVSHSRDLIHWEIIGHAITDPQWAALDELEGGRGYWAPDISYDNGNFMSRQPTA
;
A
#
# COMPACT_ATOMS: atom_id res chain seq x y z
N MET A 1 27.27 -7.36 4.16
CA MET A 1 27.54 -6.07 4.87
C MET A 1 28.32 -5.07 4.03
N GLY A 2 29.04 -5.47 2.97
CA GLY A 2 29.79 -4.55 2.09
C GLY A 2 28.86 -3.59 1.35
N LEU A 3 27.89 -4.11 0.59
CA LEU A 3 27.02 -3.29 -0.26
C LEU A 3 26.19 -2.27 0.55
N LEU A 4 25.58 -2.68 1.68
CA LEU A 4 24.80 -1.76 2.53
C LEU A 4 25.63 -0.54 2.95
N ARG A 5 26.86 -0.75 3.40
CA ARG A 5 27.77 0.32 3.80
C ARG A 5 28.09 1.27 2.65
N GLU A 6 28.37 0.73 1.46
CA GLU A 6 28.69 1.55 0.28
C GLU A 6 27.45 2.38 -0.17
N LEU A 7 26.24 1.81 -0.04
CA LEU A 7 25.00 2.53 -0.30
C LEU A 7 24.81 3.71 0.69
N GLU A 8 24.98 3.47 1.99
CA GLU A 8 24.87 4.51 3.03
C GLU A 8 25.90 5.63 2.87
N GLN A 9 27.09 5.29 2.38
CA GLN A 9 28.15 6.27 2.08
C GLN A 9 27.96 6.96 0.72
N LYS A 10 26.95 6.56 -0.05
CA LYS A 10 26.71 7.03 -1.44
C LYS A 10 27.95 6.87 -2.33
N ASN A 11 28.70 5.79 -2.12
CA ASN A 11 29.93 5.48 -2.81
C ASN A 11 29.66 4.61 -4.06
N LEU A 12 29.44 5.25 -5.21
CA LEU A 12 29.15 4.54 -6.47
C LEU A 12 30.24 3.53 -6.84
N ASP A 13 31.52 3.90 -6.72
CA ASP A 13 32.63 2.99 -7.08
C ASP A 13 32.66 1.77 -6.15
N GLY A 14 32.35 1.96 -4.86
CA GLY A 14 32.20 0.88 -3.91
C GLY A 14 31.02 -0.03 -4.24
N VAL A 15 29.87 0.53 -4.61
CA VAL A 15 28.69 -0.23 -5.06
C VAL A 15 29.02 -1.04 -6.32
N ILE A 16 29.68 -0.46 -7.31
CA ILE A 16 30.10 -1.13 -8.52
C ILE A 16 30.99 -2.33 -8.19
N ARG A 17 31.99 -2.13 -7.34
CA ARG A 17 32.93 -3.20 -6.91
C ARG A 17 32.18 -4.34 -6.23
N GLU A 18 31.37 -4.04 -5.21
CA GLU A 18 30.61 -5.06 -4.45
C GLU A 18 29.69 -5.88 -5.36
N LEU A 19 28.95 -5.23 -6.25
CA LEU A 19 28.04 -5.90 -7.19
C LEU A 19 28.79 -6.69 -8.29
N THR A 20 30.02 -6.28 -8.62
CA THR A 20 30.87 -7.02 -9.58
C THR A 20 31.45 -8.28 -8.94
N GLU A 21 31.93 -8.19 -7.70
CA GLU A 21 32.52 -9.30 -6.96
C GLU A 21 31.46 -10.29 -6.46
N ASN A 22 30.31 -9.80 -6.01
CA ASN A 22 29.19 -10.61 -5.53
C ASN A 22 27.83 -10.08 -6.05
N PRO A 23 27.42 -10.46 -7.26
CA PRO A 23 26.17 -9.95 -7.86
C PRO A 23 24.91 -10.26 -7.07
N THR A 24 24.92 -11.28 -6.20
CA THR A 24 23.76 -11.69 -5.40
C THR A 24 23.56 -10.84 -4.15
N CYS A 25 24.53 -10.03 -3.74
CA CYS A 25 24.39 -9.18 -2.56
C CYS A 25 23.30 -8.09 -2.72
N ILE A 26 22.83 -7.85 -3.95
CA ILE A 26 21.69 -6.95 -4.19
C ILE A 26 20.36 -7.52 -3.64
N ASP A 27 20.28 -8.83 -3.48
CA ASP A 27 19.11 -9.53 -2.94
C ASP A 27 19.07 -9.51 -1.40
N ASP A 28 20.16 -9.03 -0.76
CA ASP A 28 20.20 -8.85 0.68
C ASP A 28 19.22 -7.75 1.14
N THR A 29 18.93 -7.74 2.45
CA THR A 29 18.06 -6.75 3.06
C THR A 29 18.77 -5.96 4.14
N THR A 30 18.25 -4.80 4.47
CA THR A 30 18.63 -4.04 5.68
C THR A 30 18.23 -4.82 6.94
N GLU A 31 18.67 -4.39 8.11
CA GLU A 31 18.24 -4.95 9.41
C GLU A 31 16.72 -4.89 9.62
N LYS A 32 16.03 -3.98 8.92
CA LYS A 32 14.57 -3.83 8.93
C LYS A 32 13.87 -4.66 7.85
N GLY A 33 14.58 -5.53 7.14
CA GLY A 33 14.02 -6.37 6.09
C GLY A 33 13.75 -5.67 4.76
N VAL A 34 14.19 -4.42 4.57
CA VAL A 34 14.03 -3.71 3.29
C VAL A 34 15.06 -4.19 2.28
N PRO A 35 14.66 -4.67 1.09
CA PRO A 35 15.58 -5.04 0.02
C PRO A 35 16.55 -3.91 -0.34
N LEU A 36 17.84 -4.23 -0.54
CA LEU A 36 18.86 -3.19 -0.75
C LEU A 36 18.65 -2.36 -2.02
N ALA A 37 18.04 -2.92 -3.06
CA ALA A 37 17.65 -2.17 -4.25
C ALA A 37 16.63 -1.06 -3.96
N LEU A 38 15.66 -1.33 -3.06
CA LEU A 38 14.66 -0.35 -2.64
C LEU A 38 15.27 0.69 -1.70
N TYR A 39 16.13 0.23 -0.78
CA TYR A 39 16.83 1.11 0.15
C TYR A 39 17.76 2.10 -0.58
N ALA A 40 18.41 1.68 -1.65
CA ALA A 40 19.20 2.58 -2.50
C ALA A 40 18.36 3.73 -3.07
N ALA A 41 17.11 3.48 -3.44
CA ALA A 41 16.20 4.53 -3.91
C ALA A 41 15.77 5.48 -2.78
N GLU A 42 15.58 4.97 -1.55
CA GLU A 42 15.31 5.78 -0.37
C GLU A 42 16.43 6.76 -0.06
N LEU A 43 17.68 6.32 -0.20
CA LEU A 43 18.87 7.17 0.02
C LEU A 43 19.00 8.31 -0.99
N GLY A 44 18.31 8.21 -2.12
CA GLY A 44 18.13 9.31 -3.06
C GLY A 44 19.32 9.57 -4.00
N ASP A 45 20.31 8.69 -4.09
CA ASP A 45 21.40 8.81 -5.05
C ASP A 45 21.01 8.22 -6.41
N PHE A 46 20.77 9.10 -7.39
CA PHE A 46 20.31 8.67 -8.71
C PHE A 46 21.34 7.85 -9.46
N SER A 47 22.64 8.18 -9.34
CA SER A 47 23.70 7.47 -10.06
C SER A 47 23.79 6.02 -9.62
N ILE A 48 23.68 5.78 -8.32
CA ILE A 48 23.65 4.44 -7.74
C ILE A 48 22.41 3.66 -8.19
N VAL A 49 21.22 4.26 -8.08
CA VAL A 49 19.99 3.60 -8.50
C VAL A 49 20.01 3.28 -9.99
N LYS A 50 20.46 4.20 -10.81
CA LYS A 50 20.62 3.97 -12.25
C LYS A 50 21.56 2.79 -12.53
N TYR A 51 22.70 2.72 -11.85
CA TYR A 51 23.63 1.59 -11.99
C TYR A 51 22.98 0.27 -11.58
N ILE A 52 22.28 0.24 -10.44
CA ILE A 52 21.56 -0.96 -9.96
C ILE A 52 20.54 -1.42 -11.00
N VAL A 53 19.73 -0.52 -11.55
CA VAL A 53 18.69 -0.84 -12.53
C VAL A 53 19.28 -1.35 -13.84
N GLU A 54 20.37 -0.74 -14.34
CA GLU A 54 20.92 -1.06 -15.65
C GLU A 54 21.90 -2.25 -15.65
N TYR A 55 22.63 -2.46 -14.55
CA TYR A 55 23.77 -3.37 -14.53
C TYR A 55 23.72 -4.44 -13.45
N SER A 56 22.78 -4.37 -12.48
CA SER A 56 22.67 -5.41 -11.49
C SER A 56 21.62 -6.47 -11.88
N ARG A 57 21.49 -7.50 -11.04
CA ARG A 57 20.47 -8.54 -11.18
C ARG A 57 19.16 -8.19 -10.47
N ALA A 58 19.04 -6.97 -9.92
CA ALA A 58 17.87 -6.54 -9.18
C ALA A 58 16.59 -6.66 -10.02
N SER A 59 15.59 -7.32 -9.46
CA SER A 59 14.26 -7.37 -10.10
C SER A 59 13.53 -6.06 -9.90
N MET A 60 13.01 -5.48 -10.97
CA MET A 60 12.15 -4.29 -10.87
C MET A 60 10.77 -4.59 -10.28
N ASN A 61 10.43 -5.87 -10.12
CA ASN A 61 9.23 -6.32 -9.42
C ASN A 61 9.46 -6.56 -7.92
N THR A 62 10.66 -6.29 -7.41
CA THR A 62 10.96 -6.40 -5.98
C THR A 62 10.09 -5.45 -5.18
N VAL A 63 9.49 -5.98 -4.11
CA VAL A 63 8.70 -5.21 -3.14
C VAL A 63 9.14 -5.54 -1.73
N ASP A 64 8.88 -4.64 -0.79
CA ASP A 64 9.04 -4.87 0.64
C ASP A 64 7.84 -5.65 1.24
N GLU A 65 7.83 -5.86 2.55
CA GLU A 65 6.74 -6.50 3.30
C GLU A 65 5.40 -5.77 3.20
N ASN A 66 5.41 -4.48 2.87
CA ASN A 66 4.24 -3.65 2.67
C ASN A 66 3.83 -3.54 1.20
N HIS A 67 4.42 -4.35 0.31
CA HIS A 67 4.23 -4.30 -1.14
C HIS A 67 4.67 -2.99 -1.81
N ARG A 68 5.58 -2.24 -1.21
CA ARG A 68 6.19 -1.04 -1.80
C ARG A 68 7.29 -1.42 -2.77
N ASN A 69 7.21 -0.90 -3.98
CA ASN A 69 8.23 -1.06 -5.02
C ASN A 69 9.24 0.09 -5.01
N ILE A 70 10.23 0.04 -5.88
CA ILE A 70 11.31 1.03 -5.98
C ILE A 70 10.79 2.47 -6.21
N LEU A 71 9.66 2.66 -6.91
CA LEU A 71 9.11 3.99 -7.17
C LEU A 71 8.51 4.63 -5.91
N HIS A 72 7.95 3.84 -4.97
CA HIS A 72 7.51 4.33 -3.67
C HIS A 72 8.68 4.92 -2.86
N TYR A 73 9.81 4.22 -2.85
CA TYR A 73 11.04 4.66 -2.17
C TYR A 73 11.67 5.88 -2.86
N ALA A 74 11.67 5.91 -4.19
CA ALA A 74 12.11 7.07 -4.95
C ALA A 74 11.23 8.30 -4.71
N ALA A 75 9.91 8.13 -4.61
CA ALA A 75 8.99 9.21 -4.21
C ALA A 75 9.26 9.69 -2.79
N ALA A 76 9.53 8.76 -1.86
CA ALA A 76 9.92 9.08 -0.49
C ALA A 76 11.25 9.84 -0.41
N SER A 77 12.21 9.61 -1.31
CA SER A 77 13.47 10.36 -1.36
C SER A 77 13.29 11.80 -1.88
N GLY A 78 12.27 12.06 -2.72
CA GLY A 78 12.02 13.34 -3.36
C GLY A 78 12.95 13.64 -4.54
N ASN A 79 13.77 12.69 -4.99
CA ASN A 79 14.67 12.89 -6.13
C ASN A 79 13.88 12.85 -7.45
N LEU A 80 13.59 14.02 -8.01
CA LEU A 80 12.80 14.16 -9.25
C LEU A 80 13.44 13.45 -10.44
N GLU A 81 14.76 13.51 -10.60
CA GLU A 81 15.47 12.91 -11.72
C GLU A 81 15.37 11.37 -11.67
N MET A 82 15.53 10.80 -10.49
CA MET A 82 15.34 9.37 -10.25
C MET A 82 13.91 8.93 -10.55
N ASN A 83 12.92 9.67 -10.07
CA ASN A 83 11.51 9.37 -10.33
C ASN A 83 11.18 9.42 -11.83
N ARG A 84 11.68 10.45 -12.53
CA ARG A 84 11.54 10.53 -14.00
C ARG A 84 12.15 9.33 -14.70
N TYR A 85 13.34 8.95 -14.32
CA TYR A 85 14.02 7.78 -14.91
C TYR A 85 13.22 6.49 -14.70
N LEU A 86 12.76 6.24 -13.47
CA LEU A 86 12.00 5.04 -13.15
C LEU A 86 10.65 4.99 -13.90
N VAL A 87 9.98 6.12 -14.07
CA VAL A 87 8.73 6.19 -14.81
C VAL A 87 8.95 6.12 -16.33
N GLU A 88 9.87 6.93 -16.87
CA GLU A 88 9.98 7.12 -18.31
C GLU A 88 10.87 6.09 -19.02
N LYS A 89 11.86 5.54 -18.34
CA LYS A 89 12.82 4.57 -18.91
C LYS A 89 12.56 3.15 -18.44
N VAL A 90 12.20 2.98 -17.16
CA VAL A 90 11.93 1.66 -16.59
C VAL A 90 10.45 1.27 -16.75
N GLY A 91 9.54 2.25 -16.87
CA GLY A 91 8.11 2.01 -17.08
C GLY A 91 7.35 1.74 -15.78
N MET A 92 7.84 2.24 -14.65
CA MET A 92 7.16 2.09 -13.36
C MET A 92 5.86 2.89 -13.32
N ASP A 93 4.82 2.31 -12.73
CA ASP A 93 3.49 2.92 -12.64
C ASP A 93 3.39 3.85 -11.40
N ILE A 94 3.11 5.11 -11.65
CA ILE A 94 2.91 6.15 -10.62
C ILE A 94 1.68 5.86 -9.76
N THR A 95 0.70 5.13 -10.30
CA THR A 95 -0.58 4.84 -9.65
C THR A 95 -0.60 3.49 -8.94
N ALA A 96 0.48 2.71 -9.02
CA ALA A 96 0.59 1.44 -8.32
C ALA A 96 0.52 1.66 -6.81
N GLY A 97 -0.46 1.05 -6.14
CA GLY A 97 -0.62 1.12 -4.69
C GLY A 97 0.23 0.08 -3.95
N ASP A 98 0.73 0.43 -2.78
CA ASP A 98 1.30 -0.53 -1.82
C ASP A 98 0.20 -1.37 -1.14
N GLY A 99 0.53 -2.20 -0.15
CA GLY A 99 -0.43 -3.02 0.61
C GLY A 99 -1.53 -2.26 1.34
N LYS A 100 -1.40 -0.92 1.44
CA LYS A 100 -2.42 -0.01 1.99
C LYS A 100 -3.01 0.91 0.93
N CYS A 101 -2.81 0.61 -0.34
CA CYS A 101 -3.19 1.43 -1.49
C CYS A 101 -2.51 2.81 -1.55
N VAL A 102 -1.43 3.02 -0.82
CA VAL A 102 -0.64 4.25 -0.91
C VAL A 102 0.18 4.21 -2.20
N THR A 103 0.04 5.22 -3.04
CA THR A 103 0.74 5.33 -4.32
C THR A 103 1.99 6.21 -4.20
N PRO A 104 2.97 6.11 -5.13
CA PRO A 104 4.07 7.06 -5.23
C PRO A 104 3.60 8.52 -5.33
N TYR A 105 2.47 8.76 -6.02
CA TYR A 105 1.84 10.09 -6.10
C TYR A 105 1.41 10.58 -4.71
N GLN A 106 0.75 9.73 -3.92
CA GLN A 106 0.29 10.07 -2.58
C GLN A 106 1.47 10.37 -1.64
N ILE A 107 2.56 9.60 -1.73
CA ILE A 107 3.78 9.87 -0.96
C ILE A 107 4.32 11.27 -1.26
N ALA A 108 4.37 11.66 -2.55
CA ALA A 108 4.79 12.99 -2.95
C ALA A 108 3.85 14.08 -2.41
N TYR A 109 2.53 13.80 -2.38
CA TYR A 109 1.52 14.73 -1.85
C TYR A 109 1.68 14.95 -0.34
N GLU A 110 1.84 13.88 0.44
CA GLU A 110 2.04 13.95 1.90
C GLU A 110 3.34 14.68 2.26
N ARG A 111 4.37 14.54 1.43
CA ARG A 111 5.64 15.27 1.57
C ARG A 111 5.56 16.73 1.15
N LYS A 112 4.49 17.15 0.48
CA LYS A 112 4.34 18.49 -0.13
C LYS A 112 5.45 18.82 -1.13
N ASP A 113 5.90 17.80 -1.88
CA ASP A 113 6.93 17.96 -2.90
C ASP A 113 6.32 18.50 -4.20
N GLU A 114 6.23 19.82 -4.32
CA GLU A 114 5.57 20.49 -5.44
C GLU A 114 6.18 20.12 -6.80
N LYS A 115 7.49 19.87 -6.87
CA LYS A 115 8.17 19.51 -8.13
C LYS A 115 7.77 18.12 -8.59
N LEU A 116 7.78 17.18 -7.66
CA LEU A 116 7.40 15.80 -7.94
C LEU A 116 5.90 15.69 -8.23
N LEU A 117 5.06 16.41 -7.49
CA LEU A 117 3.62 16.52 -7.73
C LEU A 117 3.29 17.09 -9.11
N SER A 118 3.97 18.16 -9.51
CA SER A 118 3.80 18.75 -10.84
C SER A 118 4.14 17.76 -11.94
N TYR A 119 5.24 17.03 -11.79
CA TYR A 119 5.65 15.99 -12.72
C TYR A 119 4.64 14.85 -12.81
N TYR A 120 4.19 14.33 -11.67
CA TYR A 120 3.21 13.24 -11.63
C TYR A 120 1.85 13.67 -12.21
N LYS A 121 1.41 14.90 -11.91
CA LYS A 121 0.20 15.48 -12.48
C LYS A 121 0.28 15.57 -14.02
N GLU A 122 1.39 16.04 -14.56
CA GLU A 122 1.62 16.09 -16.00
C GLU A 122 1.51 14.71 -16.66
N ARG A 123 2.02 13.67 -16.00
CA ARG A 123 2.04 12.30 -16.51
C ARG A 123 0.71 11.58 -16.40
N THR A 124 -0.01 11.78 -15.31
CA THR A 124 -1.28 11.09 -15.05
C THR A 124 -2.49 11.88 -15.51
N GLY A 125 -2.36 13.17 -15.76
CA GLY A 125 -3.47 14.09 -15.98
C GLY A 125 -4.33 14.32 -14.73
N ALA A 126 -3.94 13.77 -13.58
CA ALA A 126 -4.70 13.82 -12.34
C ALA A 126 -4.16 14.92 -11.41
N SER A 127 -5.06 15.59 -10.69
CA SER A 127 -4.74 16.42 -9.53
C SER A 127 -5.17 15.66 -8.28
N TYR A 128 -4.31 15.57 -7.26
CA TYR A 128 -4.66 14.92 -6.00
C TYR A 128 -5.69 15.72 -5.19
N GLU A 129 -5.80 17.02 -5.44
CA GLU A 129 -6.77 17.87 -4.77
C GLU A 129 -8.21 17.49 -5.16
N GLY A 130 -8.98 17.03 -4.20
CA GLY A 130 -10.38 16.63 -4.38
C GLY A 130 -10.60 15.33 -5.17
N MET A 131 -9.56 14.55 -5.42
CA MET A 131 -9.64 13.25 -6.08
C MET A 131 -9.25 12.12 -5.12
N TYR A 132 -9.81 10.95 -5.36
CA TYR A 132 -9.43 9.70 -4.70
C TYR A 132 -9.08 8.66 -5.77
N HIS A 133 -8.30 7.67 -5.40
CA HIS A 133 -7.94 6.55 -6.26
C HIS A 133 -8.72 5.29 -5.86
N ASN A 134 -9.19 4.56 -6.86
CA ASN A 134 -9.75 3.24 -6.64
C ASN A 134 -8.65 2.17 -6.72
N PRO A 135 -8.73 1.13 -5.87
CA PRO A 135 -9.71 0.97 -4.79
C PRO A 135 -9.41 1.91 -3.60
N ILE A 136 -10.43 2.55 -3.04
CA ILE A 136 -10.30 3.36 -1.81
C ILE A 136 -9.89 2.53 -0.60
N ARG A 137 -9.96 1.19 -0.72
CA ARG A 137 -9.58 0.23 0.30
C ARG A 137 -9.10 -1.06 -0.34
N CYS A 138 -7.87 -1.44 -0.07
CA CYS A 138 -7.30 -2.72 -0.51
C CYS A 138 -7.66 -3.83 0.46
N GLY A 139 -7.85 -5.05 -0.09
CA GLY A 139 -8.18 -6.23 0.68
C GLY A 139 -9.55 -6.79 0.35
N MET A 140 -10.01 -7.73 1.18
CA MET A 140 -11.29 -8.40 1.00
C MET A 140 -12.38 -7.71 1.84
N PHE A 141 -13.09 -6.78 1.21
CA PHE A 141 -14.20 -6.03 1.80
C PHE A 141 -15.43 -6.07 0.87
N PRO A 142 -15.96 -7.27 0.57
CA PRO A 142 -17.09 -7.42 -0.33
C PRO A 142 -18.40 -6.99 0.32
N ASP A 143 -19.41 -6.77 -0.53
CA ASP A 143 -20.79 -6.50 -0.16
C ASP A 143 -20.91 -5.36 0.88
N PRO A 144 -20.41 -4.15 0.61
CA PRO A 144 -20.46 -3.07 1.57
C PRO A 144 -21.88 -2.55 1.77
N SER A 145 -22.32 -2.43 3.02
CA SER A 145 -23.49 -1.65 3.43
C SER A 145 -23.04 -0.48 4.29
N ILE A 146 -23.53 0.73 4.00
CA ILE A 146 -23.05 1.97 4.63
C ILE A 146 -24.25 2.73 5.22
N VAL A 147 -24.08 3.22 6.46
CA VAL A 147 -25.02 4.14 7.11
C VAL A 147 -24.29 5.41 7.54
N ARG A 148 -24.95 6.55 7.39
CA ARG A 148 -24.47 7.85 7.87
C ARG A 148 -25.13 8.22 9.19
N VAL A 149 -24.31 8.64 10.18
CA VAL A 149 -24.79 9.14 11.47
C VAL A 149 -24.09 10.49 11.75
N GLY A 150 -24.82 11.56 11.55
CA GLY A 150 -24.26 12.91 11.67
C GLY A 150 -23.21 13.19 10.59
N VAL A 151 -21.95 13.36 11.01
CA VAL A 151 -20.78 13.57 10.13
C VAL A 151 -19.97 12.31 9.89
N ASP A 152 -20.36 11.21 10.53
CA ASP A 152 -19.63 9.95 10.49
C ASP A 152 -20.34 8.94 9.58
N TYR A 153 -19.55 8.09 8.93
CA TYR A 153 -20.02 6.99 8.10
C TYR A 153 -19.55 5.67 8.70
N TYR A 154 -20.42 4.69 8.72
CA TYR A 154 -20.14 3.35 9.22
C TYR A 154 -20.43 2.34 8.12
N MET A 155 -19.54 1.38 7.94
CA MET A 155 -19.64 0.36 6.90
C MET A 155 -19.44 -1.02 7.49
N VAL A 156 -20.26 -1.96 7.06
CA VAL A 156 -20.07 -3.39 7.30
C VAL A 156 -19.80 -4.12 5.99
N ASN A 157 -19.08 -5.23 6.07
CA ASN A 157 -18.76 -6.06 4.92
C ASN A 157 -18.97 -7.54 5.23
N SER A 158 -19.13 -8.37 4.19
CA SER A 158 -19.12 -9.81 4.33
C SER A 158 -17.80 -10.31 4.90
N SER A 159 -17.86 -11.29 5.79
CA SER A 159 -16.69 -11.98 6.33
C SER A 159 -16.66 -13.46 5.97
N PHE A 160 -17.71 -13.98 5.33
CA PHE A 160 -17.85 -15.40 5.00
C PHE A 160 -17.59 -16.28 6.24
N ILE A 161 -16.60 -17.15 6.16
CA ILE A 161 -16.17 -18.04 7.23
C ILE A 161 -15.06 -17.45 8.12
N PHE A 162 -14.65 -16.21 7.87
CA PHE A 162 -13.55 -15.59 8.64
C PHE A 162 -14.05 -15.01 9.95
N PHE A 163 -13.30 -15.28 11.02
CA PHE A 163 -13.56 -14.76 12.36
C PHE A 163 -12.47 -13.73 12.75
N PRO A 164 -12.83 -12.66 13.47
CA PRO A 164 -14.16 -12.21 13.90
C PRO A 164 -15.05 -11.80 12.72
N CYS A 165 -16.40 -11.97 12.90
CA CYS A 165 -17.33 -11.83 11.79
C CYS A 165 -17.84 -10.41 11.63
N ILE A 166 -18.13 -10.04 10.38
CA ILE A 166 -18.70 -8.77 9.96
C ILE A 166 -17.85 -7.58 10.46
N PRO A 167 -16.75 -7.25 9.75
CA PRO A 167 -15.93 -6.11 10.09
C PRO A 167 -16.76 -4.82 10.01
N VAL A 168 -16.59 -3.97 11.03
CA VAL A 168 -17.23 -2.65 11.13
C VAL A 168 -16.15 -1.61 10.93
N SER A 169 -16.35 -0.73 9.96
CA SER A 169 -15.42 0.32 9.60
C SER A 169 -16.06 1.70 9.74
N HIS A 170 -15.24 2.69 10.04
CA HIS A 170 -15.64 4.09 10.21
C HIS A 170 -14.87 4.97 9.23
N SER A 171 -15.54 6.03 8.74
CA SER A 171 -14.97 7.09 7.93
C SER A 171 -15.69 8.42 8.18
N ARG A 172 -15.01 9.55 7.88
CA ARG A 172 -15.62 10.88 7.83
C ARG A 172 -15.72 11.47 6.44
N ASP A 173 -15.11 10.83 5.46
CA ASP A 173 -15.00 11.33 4.08
C ASP A 173 -15.34 10.30 3.01
N LEU A 174 -15.68 9.06 3.39
CA LEU A 174 -15.95 7.93 2.49
C LEU A 174 -14.72 7.43 1.70
N ILE A 175 -13.55 8.01 1.96
CA ILE A 175 -12.30 7.66 1.29
C ILE A 175 -11.37 6.94 2.27
N HIS A 176 -11.17 7.51 3.46
CA HIS A 176 -10.31 6.95 4.49
C HIS A 176 -11.14 6.15 5.47
N TRP A 177 -10.94 4.82 5.46
CA TRP A 177 -11.69 3.87 6.28
C TRP A 177 -10.79 3.18 7.28
N GLU A 178 -11.21 3.15 8.54
CA GLU A 178 -10.56 2.44 9.63
C GLU A 178 -11.49 1.33 10.15
N ILE A 179 -10.95 0.10 10.37
CA ILE A 179 -11.70 -0.95 11.06
C ILE A 179 -11.73 -0.60 12.54
N ILE A 180 -12.92 -0.38 13.07
CA ILE A 180 -13.15 -0.04 14.49
C ILE A 180 -13.57 -1.24 15.33
N GLY A 181 -13.90 -2.35 14.69
CA GLY A 181 -14.32 -3.58 15.35
C GLY A 181 -15.00 -4.56 14.43
N HIS A 182 -15.72 -5.50 15.03
CA HIS A 182 -16.50 -6.52 14.33
C HIS A 182 -17.84 -6.68 15.05
N ALA A 183 -18.89 -6.98 14.31
CA ALA A 183 -20.23 -7.15 14.89
C ALA A 183 -20.34 -8.43 15.75
N ILE A 184 -19.59 -9.48 15.40
CA ILE A 184 -19.59 -10.74 16.15
C ILE A 184 -18.14 -11.08 16.53
N THR A 185 -17.87 -11.01 17.84
CA THR A 185 -16.53 -11.25 18.43
C THR A 185 -16.49 -12.47 19.35
N ASP A 186 -17.65 -13.07 19.65
CA ASP A 186 -17.73 -14.31 20.41
C ASP A 186 -17.86 -15.50 19.46
N PRO A 187 -16.93 -16.48 19.50
CA PRO A 187 -16.99 -17.66 18.65
C PRO A 187 -18.30 -18.47 18.83
N GLN A 188 -18.88 -18.46 20.03
CA GLN A 188 -20.13 -19.20 20.27
C GLN A 188 -21.31 -18.57 19.52
N TRP A 189 -21.30 -17.24 19.35
CA TRP A 189 -22.33 -16.55 18.57
C TRP A 189 -22.07 -16.60 17.07
N ALA A 190 -20.81 -16.78 16.69
CA ALA A 190 -20.44 -16.89 15.30
C ALA A 190 -20.93 -18.23 14.68
N ALA A 191 -21.03 -19.30 15.49
CA ALA A 191 -21.52 -20.62 15.09
C ALA A 191 -20.95 -21.13 13.74
N LEU A 192 -19.69 -20.79 13.43
CA LEU A 192 -19.06 -21.10 12.15
C LEU A 192 -18.83 -22.61 11.97
N ASP A 193 -18.70 -23.34 13.07
CA ASP A 193 -18.49 -24.81 13.09
C ASP A 193 -19.74 -25.58 12.62
N GLU A 194 -20.91 -24.94 12.69
CA GLU A 194 -22.20 -25.52 12.30
C GLU A 194 -22.54 -25.26 10.82
N LEU A 195 -21.71 -24.47 10.12
CA LEU A 195 -21.97 -24.08 8.76
C LEU A 195 -21.47 -25.13 7.76
N GLU A 196 -22.38 -25.56 6.90
CA GLU A 196 -21.98 -26.37 5.73
C GLU A 196 -21.10 -25.58 4.76
N GLY A 197 -20.21 -26.26 4.06
CA GLY A 197 -19.19 -25.63 3.20
C GLY A 197 -19.73 -24.57 2.27
N GLY A 198 -19.10 -23.40 2.28
CA GLY A 198 -19.44 -22.23 1.46
C GLY A 198 -20.47 -21.30 2.07
N ARG A 199 -21.03 -21.62 3.23
CA ARG A 199 -21.93 -20.73 3.98
C ARG A 199 -21.12 -19.84 4.92
N GLY A 200 -21.73 -18.75 5.39
CA GLY A 200 -21.08 -17.82 6.30
C GLY A 200 -21.82 -16.49 6.38
N TYR A 201 -21.13 -15.47 6.80
CA TYR A 201 -21.69 -14.13 6.94
C TYR A 201 -21.57 -13.33 5.65
N TRP A 202 -22.69 -13.27 4.89
CA TRP A 202 -22.79 -12.67 3.56
C TRP A 202 -23.63 -11.41 3.57
N ALA A 203 -23.24 -10.41 2.79
CA ALA A 203 -24.01 -9.21 2.48
C ALA A 203 -24.77 -8.64 3.71
N PRO A 204 -24.08 -8.34 4.82
CA PRO A 204 -24.71 -7.74 5.98
C PRO A 204 -25.26 -6.36 5.61
N ASP A 205 -26.43 -6.02 6.11
CA ASP A 205 -26.97 -4.67 6.04
C ASP A 205 -26.77 -3.95 7.37
N ILE A 206 -26.49 -2.63 7.35
CA ILE A 206 -26.36 -1.81 8.54
C ILE A 206 -27.37 -0.67 8.53
N SER A 207 -28.03 -0.48 9.66
CA SER A 207 -28.91 0.66 9.90
C SER A 207 -28.65 1.27 11.27
N TYR A 208 -29.12 2.51 11.46
CA TYR A 208 -28.98 3.23 12.72
C TYR A 208 -30.33 3.83 13.12
N ASP A 209 -30.78 3.56 14.34
CA ASP A 209 -31.98 4.13 14.89
C ASP A 209 -31.83 4.34 16.40
N ASN A 210 -32.26 5.52 16.89
CA ASN A 210 -32.34 5.88 18.31
C ASN A 210 -31.07 5.54 19.13
N GLY A 211 -29.86 5.81 18.58
CA GLY A 211 -28.57 5.58 19.25
C GLY A 211 -28.03 4.17 19.10
N ASN A 212 -28.73 3.28 18.39
CA ASN A 212 -28.31 1.90 18.22
C ASN A 212 -27.99 1.58 16.75
N PHE A 213 -26.88 0.89 16.53
CA PHE A 213 -26.61 0.24 15.25
C PHE A 213 -27.28 -1.14 15.23
N MET A 214 -27.92 -1.43 14.12
CA MET A 214 -28.52 -2.73 13.84
C MET A 214 -27.88 -3.29 12.59
N SER A 215 -27.42 -4.53 12.65
CA SER A 215 -26.99 -5.27 11.46
C SER A 215 -27.94 -6.43 11.21
N ARG A 216 -28.37 -6.56 9.97
CA ARG A 216 -29.18 -7.68 9.49
C ARG A 216 -28.38 -8.48 8.50
N GLN A 217 -28.63 -9.76 8.46
CA GLN A 217 -27.98 -10.67 7.55
C GLN A 217 -29.02 -11.55 6.89
N PRO A 218 -28.91 -11.79 5.57
CA PRO A 218 -29.69 -12.81 4.93
C PRO A 218 -29.35 -14.16 5.55
N THR A 219 -30.34 -14.87 6.06
CA THR A 219 -30.22 -16.28 6.42
C THR A 219 -30.22 -17.07 5.12
N ALA A 220 -29.08 -17.65 4.75
CA ALA A 220 -28.98 -18.60 3.65
C ALA A 220 -29.29 -20.02 4.12
#